data_da6142e3f4508068a2a11d9d8b28671b
#
_entry.id   da6142e3f4508068a2a11d9d8b28671b
#
_cell.length_a   1.000
_cell.length_b   1.000
_cell.length_c   1.000
_cell.angle_alpha   90.00
_cell.angle_beta   90.00
_cell.angle_gamma   90.00
#
_symmetry.space_group_name_H-M   'P 1'
#
loop_
_entity.id
_entity.type
_entity.pdbx_description
1 polymer ?
#
loop_
_entity_poly.entity_id
_entity_poly.type
_entity_poly.pdbx_seq_one_letter_code
_entity_poly.pdbx_strand_id
1 'polypeptide(L)'
;LASDLNSCTKETKIPEDNRVALTPDEIVALVHEFPGCEFVVQKSDIRAFSDEEYMCRGIELVERVDDCDVLLGIKEADIASLIPNKHYFFFGHIAKKQPYNRSLIKKMMALGITFTDYEYLVDECNVRLCAFGWWAGVVGVYNTLRAYGIRYKQFELPEPDRKFTLD
;
A
#
# COMPACT_ATOMS: atom_id res chain seq x y z
N LEU A 1 -7.66 11.00 -22.31
CA LEU A 1 -6.66 11.52 -21.38
C LEU A 1 -6.48 10.53 -20.25
N ALA A 2 -6.02 9.35 -20.53
CA ALA A 2 -5.55 8.40 -19.55
C ALA A 2 -4.04 8.46 -19.65
N SER A 3 -3.43 9.04 -18.69
CA SER A 3 -2.00 9.05 -18.50
C SER A 3 -1.65 7.93 -17.52
N ASP A 4 -0.56 7.34 -17.74
CA ASP A 4 0.10 6.23 -17.10
C ASP A 4 -0.08 6.20 -15.58
N LEU A 5 -0.75 5.17 -15.07
CA LEU A 5 -0.96 4.92 -13.64
C LEU A 5 0.13 3.98 -13.14
N ASN A 6 0.99 4.46 -12.30
CA ASN A 6 2.14 3.70 -11.82
C ASN A 6 2.17 3.55 -10.30
N SER A 7 2.39 2.36 -9.85
CA SER A 7 2.33 1.95 -8.46
C SER A 7 3.68 1.54 -7.90
N CYS A 8 3.95 1.97 -6.72
CA CYS A 8 4.89 1.55 -5.67
C CYS A 8 6.03 2.51 -5.38
N THR A 9 5.85 3.28 -4.33
CA THR A 9 6.98 3.81 -3.56
C THR A 9 7.55 2.69 -2.69
N LYS A 10 8.87 2.56 -2.66
CA LYS A 10 9.56 1.63 -1.75
C LYS A 10 9.23 2.01 -0.31
N GLU A 11 8.62 1.09 0.43
CA GLU A 11 8.38 1.28 1.86
C GLU A 11 9.72 1.32 2.59
N THR A 12 10.02 2.45 3.24
CA THR A 12 11.26 2.66 4.01
C THR A 12 11.00 2.70 5.51
N LYS A 13 9.78 2.39 5.93
CA LYS A 13 9.34 2.52 7.32
C LYS A 13 9.82 1.35 8.20
N ILE A 14 10.15 1.65 9.45
CA ILE A 14 10.47 0.64 10.47
C ILE A 14 9.31 0.61 11.49
N PRO A 15 8.68 -0.55 11.78
CA PRO A 15 8.93 -1.86 11.13
C PRO A 15 8.52 -1.88 9.67
N GLU A 16 9.12 -2.79 8.89
CA GLU A 16 8.85 -2.95 7.46
C GLU A 16 7.36 -3.25 7.22
N ASP A 17 6.79 -2.64 6.18
CA ASP A 17 5.43 -2.90 5.74
C ASP A 17 5.46 -3.66 4.42
N ASN A 18 5.08 -4.93 4.47
CA ASN A 18 5.17 -5.83 3.32
C ASN A 18 3.91 -5.77 2.43
N ARG A 19 2.91 -4.96 2.81
CA ARG A 19 1.69 -4.82 2.03
C ARG A 19 1.97 -4.12 0.71
N VAL A 20 1.12 -4.38 -0.27
CA VAL A 20 1.14 -3.74 -1.58
C VAL A 20 -0.16 -3.00 -1.83
N ALA A 21 -0.13 -1.92 -2.60
CA ALA A 21 -1.33 -1.18 -2.97
C ALA A 21 -2.23 -2.01 -3.91
N LEU A 22 -1.60 -2.74 -4.83
CA LEU A 22 -2.26 -3.63 -5.80
C LEU A 22 -1.48 -4.95 -5.89
N THR A 23 -2.20 -6.05 -5.86
CA THR A 23 -1.65 -7.38 -6.13
C THR A 23 -1.39 -7.57 -7.63
N PRO A 24 -0.55 -8.54 -8.04
CA PRO A 24 -0.34 -8.83 -9.47
C PRO A 24 -1.65 -9.08 -10.23
N ASP A 25 -2.57 -9.82 -9.66
CA ASP A 25 -3.84 -10.17 -10.31
C ASP A 25 -4.78 -8.95 -10.41
N GLU A 26 -4.78 -8.04 -9.42
CA GLU A 26 -5.54 -6.80 -9.47
C GLU A 26 -5.01 -5.85 -10.57
N ILE A 27 -3.69 -5.76 -10.75
CA ILE A 27 -3.11 -4.96 -11.85
C ILE A 27 -3.55 -5.51 -13.20
N VAL A 28 -3.50 -6.83 -13.40
CA VAL A 28 -3.97 -7.46 -14.66
C VAL A 28 -5.44 -7.13 -14.91
N ALA A 29 -6.29 -7.21 -13.89
CA ALA A 29 -7.70 -6.86 -14.01
C ALA A 29 -7.88 -5.38 -14.38
N LEU A 30 -7.14 -4.46 -13.76
CA LEU A 30 -7.20 -3.03 -14.05
C LEU A 30 -6.71 -2.69 -15.46
N VAL A 31 -5.63 -3.30 -15.93
CA VAL A 31 -5.14 -3.14 -17.31
C VAL A 31 -6.20 -3.59 -18.34
N HIS A 32 -6.91 -4.68 -18.04
CA HIS A 32 -7.99 -5.15 -18.90
C HIS A 32 -9.20 -4.21 -18.88
N GLU A 33 -9.56 -3.68 -17.73
CA GLU A 33 -10.70 -2.77 -17.57
C GLU A 33 -10.39 -1.36 -18.10
N PHE A 34 -9.14 -0.90 -17.95
CA PHE A 34 -8.67 0.43 -18.34
C PHE A 34 -7.48 0.35 -19.30
N PRO A 35 -7.68 -0.05 -20.57
CA PRO A 35 -6.58 -0.32 -21.51
C PRO A 35 -5.77 0.93 -21.92
N GLY A 36 -6.20 2.12 -21.51
CA GLY A 36 -5.45 3.37 -21.66
C GLY A 36 -4.55 3.71 -20.47
N CYS A 37 -4.49 2.85 -19.45
CA CYS A 37 -3.63 3.02 -18.28
C CYS A 37 -2.46 2.04 -18.36
N GLU A 38 -1.26 2.54 -18.13
CA GLU A 38 -0.08 1.71 -17.97
C GLU A 38 0.23 1.56 -16.48
N PHE A 39 0.64 0.35 -16.09
CA PHE A 39 1.02 0.03 -14.73
C PHE A 39 2.45 -0.49 -14.72
N VAL A 40 3.29 0.12 -13.91
CA VAL A 40 4.61 -0.41 -13.61
C VAL A 40 4.76 -0.57 -12.10
N VAL A 41 5.66 -1.44 -11.70
CA VAL A 41 5.91 -1.72 -10.29
C VAL A 41 7.37 -1.50 -9.98
N GLN A 42 7.65 -0.71 -8.94
CA GLN A 42 9.02 -0.49 -8.50
C GLN A 42 9.56 -1.77 -7.84
N LYS A 43 10.78 -2.17 -8.17
CA LYS A 43 11.46 -3.33 -7.57
C LYS A 43 11.58 -3.22 -6.06
N SER A 44 11.37 -4.34 -5.36
CA SER A 44 11.39 -4.37 -3.91
C SER A 44 11.65 -5.78 -3.37
N ASP A 45 12.50 -5.88 -2.36
CA ASP A 45 12.85 -7.13 -1.68
C ASP A 45 11.96 -7.44 -0.47
N ILE A 46 11.12 -6.46 -0.03
CA ILE A 46 10.40 -6.53 1.24
C ILE A 46 8.90 -6.76 1.10
N ARG A 47 8.30 -6.55 -0.08
CA ARG A 47 6.86 -6.67 -0.26
C ARG A 47 6.38 -8.13 -0.23
N ALA A 48 5.11 -8.35 0.11
CA ALA A 48 4.50 -9.68 0.22
C ALA A 48 4.43 -10.45 -1.11
N PHE A 49 4.43 -9.74 -2.24
CA PHE A 49 4.50 -10.33 -3.59
C PHE A 49 5.86 -10.03 -4.19
N SER A 50 6.58 -11.07 -4.61
CA SER A 50 7.92 -10.93 -5.17
C SER A 50 7.91 -10.24 -6.55
N ASP A 51 9.08 -9.78 -6.97
CA ASP A 51 9.27 -9.21 -8.30
C ASP A 51 8.87 -10.22 -9.39
N GLU A 52 9.20 -11.51 -9.22
CA GLU A 52 8.87 -12.59 -10.15
C GLU A 52 7.35 -12.79 -10.28
N GLU A 53 6.58 -12.63 -9.19
CA GLU A 53 5.12 -12.77 -9.24
C GLU A 53 4.47 -11.70 -10.13
N TYR A 54 5.01 -10.47 -10.15
CA TYR A 54 4.58 -9.41 -11.07
C TYR A 54 5.04 -9.67 -12.50
N MET A 55 6.32 -10.03 -12.70
CA MET A 55 6.85 -10.35 -14.04
C MET A 55 6.12 -11.51 -14.71
N CYS A 56 5.77 -12.56 -13.96
CA CYS A 56 5.00 -13.69 -14.48
C CYS A 56 3.59 -13.31 -14.97
N ARG A 57 3.06 -12.16 -14.56
CA ARG A 57 1.80 -11.59 -15.04
C ARG A 57 1.98 -10.57 -16.17
N GLY A 58 3.21 -10.39 -16.66
CA GLY A 58 3.54 -9.44 -17.73
C GLY A 58 3.61 -7.98 -17.26
N ILE A 59 3.71 -7.75 -15.94
CA ILE A 59 3.80 -6.40 -15.38
C ILE A 59 5.27 -5.97 -15.41
N GLU A 60 5.52 -4.78 -15.92
CA GLU A 60 6.86 -4.20 -15.99
C GLU A 60 7.37 -3.81 -14.62
N LEU A 61 8.65 -4.14 -14.36
CA LEU A 61 9.37 -3.72 -13.16
C LEU A 61 10.36 -2.62 -13.49
N VAL A 62 10.34 -1.58 -12.68
CA VAL A 62 11.23 -0.42 -12.85
C VAL A 62 12.06 -0.17 -11.58
N GLU A 63 13.25 0.40 -11.74
CA GLU A 63 14.07 0.85 -10.62
C GLU A 63 13.54 2.16 -10.03
N ARG A 64 13.00 3.04 -10.88
CA ARG A 64 12.52 4.37 -10.52
C ARG A 64 11.16 4.63 -11.15
N VAL A 65 10.37 5.44 -10.47
CA VAL A 65 8.99 5.79 -10.85
C VAL A 65 8.84 7.28 -11.19
N ASP A 66 9.93 7.92 -11.60
CA ASP A 66 9.94 9.37 -11.87
C ASP A 66 9.05 9.75 -13.07
N ASP A 67 8.88 8.84 -14.03
CA ASP A 67 8.08 9.05 -15.23
C ASP A 67 6.58 8.81 -15.01
N CYS A 68 6.20 8.32 -13.83
CA CYS A 68 4.82 8.01 -13.48
C CYS A 68 4.06 9.27 -13.06
N ASP A 69 2.80 9.39 -13.48
CA ASP A 69 1.94 10.52 -13.08
C ASP A 69 1.32 10.31 -11.71
N VAL A 70 0.97 9.07 -11.39
CA VAL A 70 0.30 8.67 -10.16
C VAL A 70 1.11 7.61 -9.43
N LEU A 71 1.33 7.81 -8.15
CA LEU A 71 2.10 6.94 -7.28
C LEU A 71 1.21 6.37 -6.18
N LEU A 72 1.09 5.03 -6.16
CA LEU A 72 0.28 4.31 -5.18
C LEU A 72 1.20 3.67 -4.13
N GLY A 73 1.01 4.00 -2.88
CA GLY A 73 1.71 3.40 -1.74
C GLY A 73 0.75 2.92 -0.67
N ILE A 74 1.25 2.32 0.39
CA ILE A 74 0.45 1.96 1.58
C ILE A 74 0.65 3.00 2.68
N LYS A 75 1.90 3.30 2.99
CA LYS A 75 2.28 4.25 4.05
C LYS A 75 2.89 5.53 3.48
N GLU A 76 3.14 6.47 4.38
CA GLU A 76 3.75 7.73 4.02
C GLU A 76 5.07 7.54 3.28
N ALA A 77 5.20 8.18 2.13
CA ALA A 77 6.45 8.19 1.37
C ALA A 77 7.57 8.89 2.17
N ASP A 78 8.79 8.41 1.98
CA ASP A 78 9.95 9.09 2.55
C ASP A 78 10.09 10.51 1.97
N ILE A 79 10.25 11.49 2.87
CA ILE A 79 10.34 12.91 2.51
C ILE A 79 11.47 13.21 1.52
N ALA A 80 12.57 12.46 1.61
CA ALA A 80 13.74 12.64 0.74
C ALA A 80 13.50 12.11 -0.67
N SER A 81 12.60 11.16 -0.85
CA SER A 81 12.29 10.51 -2.13
C SER A 81 11.06 11.08 -2.85
N LEU A 82 10.43 12.12 -2.31
CA LEU A 82 9.26 12.75 -2.93
C LEU A 82 9.59 13.38 -4.29
N ILE A 83 8.80 13.01 -5.30
CA ILE A 83 8.92 13.47 -6.68
C ILE A 83 7.94 14.64 -6.89
N PRO A 84 8.42 15.81 -7.41
CA PRO A 84 7.58 16.99 -7.61
C PRO A 84 6.45 16.76 -8.64
N ASN A 85 5.33 17.47 -8.44
CA ASN A 85 4.20 17.56 -9.38
C ASN A 85 3.51 16.23 -9.68
N LYS A 86 3.68 15.20 -8.84
CA LYS A 86 3.01 13.89 -8.97
C LYS A 86 1.76 13.81 -8.10
N HIS A 87 0.91 12.83 -8.39
CA HIS A 87 -0.24 12.52 -7.55
C HIS A 87 0.07 11.28 -6.71
N TYR A 88 0.03 11.42 -5.39
CA TYR A 88 0.29 10.35 -4.43
C TYR A 88 -0.99 9.86 -3.77
N PHE A 89 -1.09 8.54 -3.63
CA PHE A 89 -2.13 7.86 -2.87
C PHE A 89 -1.48 7.01 -1.78
N PHE A 90 -1.77 7.27 -0.51
CA PHE A 90 -1.36 6.44 0.64
C PHE A 90 -2.16 6.81 1.89
N PHE A 91 -2.05 5.98 2.96
CA PHE A 91 -2.59 6.30 4.28
C PHE A 91 -1.66 7.29 5.00
N GLY A 92 -1.92 8.58 4.86
CA GLY A 92 -1.05 9.63 5.36
C GLY A 92 -1.38 10.12 6.77
N HIS A 93 -2.60 9.87 7.25
CA HIS A 93 -3.10 10.39 8.53
C HIS A 93 -2.92 11.91 8.71
N ILE A 94 -2.81 12.65 7.60
CA ILE A 94 -2.46 14.07 7.59
C ILE A 94 -3.58 14.91 8.17
N ALA A 95 -4.84 14.59 7.86
CA ALA A 95 -6.00 15.32 8.36
C ALA A 95 -6.15 15.26 9.89
N LYS A 96 -5.55 14.26 10.54
CA LYS A 96 -5.48 14.15 12.00
C LYS A 96 -4.52 15.15 12.63
N LYS A 97 -3.81 15.94 11.82
CA LYS A 97 -2.87 16.98 12.23
C LYS A 97 -1.79 16.50 13.22
N GLN A 98 -1.35 15.26 13.04
CA GLN A 98 -0.29 14.68 13.88
C GLN A 98 1.01 15.47 13.68
N PRO A 99 1.71 15.88 14.77
CA PRO A 99 2.89 16.73 14.67
C PRO A 99 4.02 16.14 13.81
N TYR A 100 4.17 14.81 13.80
CA TYR A 100 5.20 14.12 13.02
C TYR A 100 4.98 14.22 11.50
N ASN A 101 3.73 14.43 11.03
CA ASN A 101 3.41 14.58 9.61
C ASN A 101 3.58 16.02 9.10
N ARG A 102 3.91 16.97 9.96
CA ARG A 102 4.02 18.39 9.58
C ARG A 102 5.12 18.63 8.53
N SER A 103 6.25 17.97 8.64
CA SER A 103 7.37 18.10 7.69
C SER A 103 6.99 17.51 6.33
N LEU A 104 6.32 16.35 6.32
CA LEU A 104 5.82 15.69 5.11
C LEU A 104 4.89 16.61 4.33
N ILE A 105 3.81 17.10 4.96
CA ILE A 105 2.83 17.95 4.27
C ILE A 105 3.45 19.25 3.74
N LYS A 106 4.34 19.89 4.52
CA LYS A 106 5.04 21.10 4.05
C LYS A 106 5.90 20.82 2.83
N LYS A 107 6.59 19.69 2.80
CA LYS A 107 7.41 19.29 1.66
C LYS A 107 6.55 18.98 0.43
N MET A 108 5.44 18.26 0.61
CA MET A 108 4.50 17.96 -0.47
C MET A 108 3.91 19.23 -1.08
N MET A 109 3.49 20.19 -0.25
CA MET A 109 3.02 21.51 -0.71
C MET A 109 4.10 22.26 -1.50
N ALA A 110 5.34 22.28 -1.01
CA ALA A 110 6.46 22.95 -1.67
C ALA A 110 6.84 22.31 -3.02
N LEU A 111 6.56 21.02 -3.18
CA LEU A 111 6.82 20.27 -4.41
C LEU A 111 5.61 20.22 -5.38
N GLY A 112 4.52 20.92 -5.07
CA GLY A 112 3.32 20.91 -5.91
C GLY A 112 2.66 19.54 -6.03
N ILE A 113 2.82 18.67 -5.03
CA ILE A 113 2.27 17.32 -5.02
C ILE A 113 0.76 17.35 -4.76
N THR A 114 -0.01 16.64 -5.58
CA THR A 114 -1.40 16.29 -5.28
C THR A 114 -1.41 15.06 -4.38
N PHE A 115 -2.18 15.10 -3.30
CA PHE A 115 -2.23 13.98 -2.34
C PHE A 115 -3.67 13.53 -2.10
N THR A 116 -3.90 12.24 -2.23
CA THR A 116 -5.15 11.57 -1.85
C THR A 116 -4.87 10.60 -0.71
N ASP A 117 -5.44 10.88 0.46
CA ASP A 117 -5.36 9.98 1.61
C ASP A 117 -6.46 8.91 1.48
N TYR A 118 -6.08 7.63 1.40
CA TYR A 118 -7.02 6.50 1.36
C TYR A 118 -8.04 6.53 2.51
N GLU A 119 -7.69 7.13 3.64
CA GLU A 119 -8.57 7.22 4.80
C GLU A 119 -9.85 8.03 4.53
N TYR A 120 -9.82 8.91 3.52
CA TYR A 120 -10.91 9.80 3.13
C TYR A 120 -11.59 9.43 1.81
N LEU A 121 -11.19 8.33 1.19
CA LEU A 121 -11.93 7.76 0.07
C LEU A 121 -13.16 7.03 0.62
N VAL A 122 -14.33 7.60 0.38
CA VAL A 122 -15.62 7.11 0.86
C VAL A 122 -16.60 7.00 -0.30
N ASP A 123 -17.59 6.12 -0.16
CA ASP A 123 -18.74 6.04 -1.06
C ASP A 123 -19.80 7.11 -0.73
N GLU A 124 -20.93 7.06 -1.45
CA GLU A 124 -22.06 7.97 -1.27
C GLU A 124 -22.71 7.87 0.14
N CYS A 125 -22.53 6.73 0.80
CA CYS A 125 -22.98 6.46 2.17
C CYS A 125 -21.94 6.82 3.24
N ASN A 126 -20.83 7.48 2.85
CA ASN A 126 -19.70 7.81 3.72
C ASN A 126 -19.01 6.58 4.32
N VAL A 127 -19.08 5.43 3.65
CA VAL A 127 -18.33 4.21 4.01
C VAL A 127 -16.97 4.23 3.31
N ARG A 128 -15.92 3.94 4.05
CA ARG A 128 -14.55 3.92 3.50
C ARG A 128 -14.40 2.87 2.41
N LEU A 129 -13.89 3.27 1.25
CA LEU A 129 -13.55 2.38 0.14
C LEU A 129 -12.27 1.59 0.42
N CYS A 130 -11.29 2.21 1.11
CA CYS A 130 -10.04 1.58 1.50
C CYS A 130 -9.96 1.42 3.01
N ALA A 131 -10.08 0.18 3.50
CA ALA A 131 -10.00 -0.12 4.92
C ALA A 131 -9.55 -1.56 5.17
N PHE A 132 -8.80 -1.78 6.26
CA PHE A 132 -8.34 -3.10 6.70
C PHE A 132 -9.17 -3.65 7.87
N GLY A 133 -10.36 -3.08 8.12
CA GLY A 133 -11.15 -3.39 9.31
C GLY A 133 -11.51 -4.86 9.46
N TRP A 134 -11.97 -5.51 8.40
CA TRP A 134 -12.32 -6.92 8.41
C TRP A 134 -11.10 -7.81 8.71
N TRP A 135 -10.01 -7.63 7.96
CA TRP A 135 -8.76 -8.37 8.17
C TRP A 135 -8.13 -8.10 9.54
N ALA A 136 -8.19 -6.85 10.01
CA ALA A 136 -7.73 -6.53 11.36
C ALA A 136 -8.53 -7.30 12.44
N GLY A 137 -9.83 -7.47 12.23
CA GLY A 137 -10.68 -8.30 13.09
C GLY A 137 -10.27 -9.76 13.08
N VAL A 138 -10.12 -10.36 11.89
CA VAL A 138 -9.72 -11.77 11.71
C VAL A 138 -8.37 -12.03 12.37
N VAL A 139 -7.36 -11.23 12.03
CA VAL A 139 -6.00 -11.37 12.60
C VAL A 139 -6.01 -11.10 14.11
N GLY A 140 -6.82 -10.16 14.58
CA GLY A 140 -7.00 -9.87 16.01
C GLY A 140 -7.52 -11.06 16.77
N VAL A 141 -8.57 -11.73 16.29
CA VAL A 141 -9.12 -12.95 16.89
C VAL A 141 -8.09 -14.07 16.86
N TYR A 142 -7.44 -14.30 15.72
CA TYR A 142 -6.41 -15.33 15.58
C TYR A 142 -5.27 -15.14 16.60
N ASN A 143 -4.73 -13.93 16.69
CA ASN A 143 -3.64 -13.62 17.63
C ASN A 143 -4.09 -13.71 19.10
N THR A 144 -5.35 -13.40 19.40
CA THR A 144 -5.91 -13.57 20.74
C THR A 144 -5.95 -15.06 21.12
N LEU A 145 -6.42 -15.93 20.21
CA LEU A 145 -6.41 -17.39 20.43
C LEU A 145 -4.98 -17.92 20.57
N ARG A 146 -4.06 -17.46 19.70
CA ARG A 146 -2.64 -17.82 19.78
C ARG A 146 -2.05 -17.44 21.13
N ALA A 147 -2.25 -16.21 21.58
CA ALA A 147 -1.78 -15.75 22.88
C ALA A 147 -2.38 -16.57 24.04
N TYR A 148 -3.66 -16.91 23.97
CA TYR A 148 -4.33 -17.78 24.94
C TYR A 148 -3.67 -19.17 25.00
N GLY A 149 -3.49 -19.81 23.83
CA GLY A 149 -2.87 -21.14 23.72
C GLY A 149 -1.47 -21.16 24.35
N ILE A 150 -0.63 -20.17 24.02
CA ILE A 150 0.72 -20.02 24.59
C ILE A 150 0.66 -19.81 26.11
N ARG A 151 -0.19 -18.91 26.57
CA ARG A 151 -0.26 -18.57 28.00
C ARG A 151 -0.71 -19.73 28.87
N TYR A 152 -1.69 -20.47 28.42
CA TYR A 152 -2.28 -21.58 29.19
C TYR A 152 -1.76 -22.97 28.77
N LYS A 153 -0.83 -23.02 27.80
CA LYS A 153 -0.21 -24.25 27.29
C LYS A 153 -1.24 -25.30 26.82
N GLN A 154 -2.31 -24.84 26.16
CA GLN A 154 -3.40 -25.69 25.70
C GLN A 154 -3.20 -26.15 24.25
N PHE A 155 -2.69 -25.25 23.41
CA PHE A 155 -2.39 -25.49 22.00
C PHE A 155 -1.40 -24.43 21.50
N GLU A 156 -0.81 -24.69 20.33
CA GLU A 156 0.04 -23.72 19.64
C GLU A 156 -0.56 -23.44 18.26
N LEU A 157 -0.68 -22.15 17.93
CA LEU A 157 -1.00 -21.68 16.59
C LEU A 157 0.25 -21.01 15.99
N PRO A 158 0.54 -21.24 14.69
CA PRO A 158 1.68 -20.62 14.03
C PRO A 158 1.56 -19.10 14.05
N GLU A 159 2.70 -18.42 13.89
CA GLU A 159 2.69 -16.98 13.72
C GLU A 159 2.23 -16.61 12.31
N PRO A 160 1.29 -15.66 12.16
CA PRO A 160 0.87 -15.19 10.85
C PRO A 160 1.91 -14.20 10.31
N ASP A 161 3.08 -14.70 9.92
CA ASP A 161 4.25 -13.94 9.46
C ASP A 161 4.32 -13.80 7.93
N ARG A 162 3.43 -14.50 7.21
CA ARG A 162 3.39 -14.54 5.75
C ARG A 162 1.95 -14.48 5.25
N LYS A 163 1.80 -14.28 3.93
CA LYS A 163 0.49 -14.44 3.30
C LYS A 163 -0.01 -15.88 3.50
N PHE A 164 -1.21 -16.04 4.01
CA PHE A 164 -1.89 -17.32 4.18
C PHE A 164 -3.35 -17.19 3.77
N THR A 165 -3.95 -18.30 3.34
CA THR A 165 -5.39 -18.39 3.09
C THR A 165 -6.10 -18.84 4.37
N LEU A 166 -7.39 -18.54 4.46
CA LEU A 166 -8.24 -18.98 5.57
C LEU A 166 -8.99 -20.28 5.25
N ASP A 167 -8.61 -20.95 4.17
CA ASP A 167 -9.19 -22.21 3.69
C ASP A 167 -8.78 -23.41 4.56
#